data_fdaea9e04a29941bf5a3e70fce0fd8ab
#
_entry.id   fdaea9e04a29941bf5a3e70fce0fd8ab
#
_cell.length_a   1.000
_cell.length_b   1.000
_cell.length_c   1.000
_cell.angle_alpha   90.00
_cell.angle_beta   90.00
_cell.angle_gamma   90.00
#
_symmetry.space_group_name_H-M   'P 1'
#
loop_
_entity.id
_entity.type
_entity.pdbx_description
1 polymer ?
#
loop_
_entity_poly.entity_id
_entity_poly.type
_entity_poly.pdbx_seq_one_letter_code
_entity_poly.pdbx_strand_id
1 'polypeptide(L)'
;MNFRLYLRLANLLTFSRLLLTLPFFLFFRAKLMVPAAIIFGLAALTDYFDGRIARKQGITSFGSFMDSIVDKILVGTALISFYLFQHEHLDNGIGLIPIWMVLVIIGREIIVTALRILCVAKNGEVISANRWGKYKTTVQVIVIFISLVLLIFFKDSQYVIQLHGPIYFMMYLPLVLTVASGIEFLYGNRKAFTV
;
A
#
# COMPACT_ATOMS: atom_id res chain seq x y z
N MET A 1 11.82 -28.77 13.31
CA MET A 1 11.67 -27.32 13.48
C MET A 1 10.18 -26.99 13.41
N ASN A 2 9.59 -26.47 14.51
CA ASN A 2 8.13 -26.50 14.74
C ASN A 2 7.31 -25.61 13.78
N PHE A 3 6.50 -26.22 12.92
CA PHE A 3 5.53 -25.58 12.02
C PHE A 3 4.64 -24.53 12.74
N ARG A 4 4.25 -24.80 13.99
CA ARG A 4 3.48 -23.86 14.84
C ARG A 4 4.23 -22.57 15.18
N LEU A 5 5.56 -22.60 15.24
CA LEU A 5 6.38 -21.43 15.56
C LEU A 5 6.40 -20.44 14.38
N TYR A 6 6.43 -20.95 13.15
CA TYR A 6 6.45 -20.13 11.94
C TYR A 6 5.10 -19.49 11.61
N LEU A 7 4.00 -20.20 11.86
CA LEU A 7 2.66 -19.61 11.79
C LEU A 7 2.50 -18.46 12.79
N ARG A 8 3.11 -18.57 13.96
CA ARG A 8 3.15 -17.47 14.94
C ARG A 8 4.04 -16.32 14.49
N LEU A 9 5.17 -16.58 13.84
CA LEU A 9 6.09 -15.55 13.35
C LEU A 9 5.46 -14.72 12.22
N ALA A 10 4.86 -15.36 11.19
CA ALA A 10 4.18 -14.64 10.12
C ALA A 10 3.04 -13.75 10.67
N ASN A 11 2.19 -14.29 11.54
CA ASN A 11 1.13 -13.51 12.18
C ASN A 11 1.68 -12.39 13.07
N LEU A 12 2.80 -12.63 13.78
CA LEU A 12 3.44 -11.62 14.63
C LEU A 12 3.97 -10.45 13.79
N LEU A 13 4.57 -10.74 12.63
CA LEU A 13 5.09 -9.74 11.72
C LEU A 13 3.96 -8.92 11.05
N THR A 14 2.89 -9.58 10.62
CA THR A 14 1.69 -8.89 10.13
C THR A 14 1.09 -7.97 11.21
N PHE A 15 1.03 -8.43 12.45
CA PHE A 15 0.52 -7.63 13.56
C PHE A 15 1.46 -6.48 13.94
N SER A 16 2.78 -6.70 13.89
CA SER A 16 3.76 -5.64 14.12
C SER A 16 3.66 -4.52 13.09
N ARG A 17 3.37 -4.84 11.82
CA ARG A 17 3.14 -3.86 10.76
C ARG A 17 1.90 -3.01 11.01
N LEU A 18 0.82 -3.63 11.48
CA LEU A 18 -0.37 -2.89 11.90
C LEU A 18 -0.06 -1.92 13.04
N LEU A 19 0.72 -2.37 14.04
CA LEU A 19 1.17 -1.53 15.15
C LEU A 19 2.10 -0.40 14.68
N LEU A 20 2.95 -0.63 13.68
CA LEU A 20 3.84 0.40 13.10
C LEU A 20 3.08 1.46 12.28
N THR A 21 1.90 1.14 11.77
CA THR A 21 1.11 2.09 10.96
C THR A 21 0.65 3.30 11.78
N LEU A 22 0.28 3.10 13.04
CA LEU A 22 -0.15 4.21 13.91
C LEU A 22 1.00 5.18 14.24
N PRO A 23 2.17 4.75 14.74
CA PRO A 23 3.33 5.62 14.92
C PRO A 23 3.76 6.34 13.63
N PHE A 24 3.73 5.64 12.48
CA PHE A 24 3.99 6.27 11.19
C PHE A 24 3.09 7.48 10.97
N PHE A 25 1.77 7.30 11.11
CA PHE A 25 0.79 8.37 10.93
C PHE A 25 1.02 9.52 11.91
N LEU A 26 1.27 9.24 13.19
CA LEU A 26 1.50 10.24 14.21
C LEU A 26 2.78 11.05 13.94
N PHE A 27 3.89 10.41 13.61
CA PHE A 27 5.13 11.10 13.27
C PHE A 27 5.01 11.93 12.00
N PHE A 28 4.32 11.41 11.00
CA PHE A 28 4.05 12.16 9.79
C PHE A 28 3.22 13.42 10.06
N ARG A 29 2.15 13.30 10.86
CA ARG A 29 1.31 14.44 11.28
C ARG A 29 2.08 15.45 12.12
N ALA A 30 3.02 15.01 12.93
CA ALA A 30 3.93 15.87 13.70
C ALA A 30 5.03 16.49 12.84
N LYS A 31 5.04 16.27 11.51
CA LYS A 31 6.09 16.73 10.55
C LYS A 31 7.48 16.19 10.87
N LEU A 32 7.56 15.11 11.63
CA LEU A 32 8.80 14.38 11.95
C LEU A 32 9.07 13.35 10.83
N MET A 33 9.53 13.85 9.65
CA MET A 33 9.63 13.04 8.44
C MET A 33 10.66 11.92 8.53
N VAL A 34 11.77 12.13 9.27
CA VAL A 34 12.83 11.12 9.44
C VAL A 34 12.30 9.88 10.16
N PRO A 35 11.74 9.95 11.39
CA PRO A 35 11.17 8.77 12.04
C PRO A 35 9.99 8.18 11.26
N ALA A 36 9.16 9.00 10.60
CA ALA A 36 8.09 8.48 9.73
C ALA A 36 8.65 7.62 8.58
N ALA A 37 9.68 8.08 7.87
CA ALA A 37 10.32 7.34 6.80
C ALA A 37 10.99 6.05 7.29
N ILE A 38 11.64 6.08 8.46
CA ILE A 38 12.25 4.89 9.06
C ILE A 38 11.18 3.85 9.38
N ILE A 39 10.08 4.24 10.02
CA ILE A 39 9.00 3.32 10.38
C ILE A 39 8.33 2.75 9.14
N PHE A 40 8.04 3.57 8.12
CA PHE A 40 7.48 3.09 6.86
C PHE A 40 8.43 2.11 6.16
N GLY A 41 9.73 2.43 6.10
CA GLY A 41 10.75 1.55 5.52
C GLY A 41 10.86 0.22 6.26
N LEU A 42 10.87 0.22 7.60
CA LEU A 42 10.87 -1.00 8.41
C LEU A 42 9.61 -1.84 8.17
N ALA A 43 8.43 -1.21 8.11
CA ALA A 43 7.18 -1.89 7.82
C ALA A 43 7.16 -2.50 6.40
N ALA A 44 7.71 -1.81 5.41
CA ALA A 44 7.84 -2.33 4.05
C ALA A 44 8.87 -3.47 3.93
N LEU A 45 9.97 -3.38 4.68
CA LEU A 45 10.97 -4.45 4.73
C LEU A 45 10.43 -5.72 5.40
N THR A 46 9.68 -5.59 6.50
CA THR A 46 9.03 -6.74 7.15
C THR A 46 8.11 -7.45 6.17
N ASP A 47 7.32 -6.73 5.37
CA ASP A 47 6.47 -7.32 4.33
C ASP A 47 7.25 -8.15 3.31
N TYR A 48 8.38 -7.61 2.84
CA TYR A 48 9.22 -8.33 1.89
C TYR A 48 9.79 -9.65 2.46
N PHE A 49 10.19 -9.65 3.74
CA PHE A 49 10.71 -10.85 4.40
C PHE A 49 9.62 -11.86 4.71
N ASP A 50 8.43 -11.41 5.16
CA ASP A 50 7.28 -12.27 5.43
C ASP A 50 6.82 -13.02 4.19
N GLY A 51 6.69 -12.32 3.09
CA GLY A 51 6.32 -12.92 1.82
C GLY A 51 7.33 -13.96 1.30
N ARG A 52 8.62 -13.85 1.66
CA ARG A 52 9.64 -14.89 1.36
C ARG A 52 9.53 -16.10 2.29
N ILE A 53 9.30 -15.87 3.57
CA ILE A 53 9.19 -16.92 4.58
C ILE A 53 7.90 -17.73 4.36
N ALA A 54 6.77 -17.06 4.17
CA ALA A 54 5.47 -17.69 3.94
C ALA A 54 5.47 -18.60 2.70
N ARG A 55 6.13 -18.18 1.61
CA ARG A 55 6.25 -18.99 0.38
C ARG A 55 6.99 -20.31 0.55
N LYS A 56 7.90 -20.41 1.53
CA LYS A 56 8.67 -21.63 1.80
C LYS A 56 7.94 -22.62 2.71
N GLN A 57 6.89 -22.23 3.41
CA GLN A 57 6.37 -22.97 4.55
C GLN A 57 4.89 -23.37 4.49
N GLY A 58 4.19 -23.02 3.41
CA GLY A 58 2.75 -23.27 3.28
C GLY A 58 1.92 -22.15 3.95
N ILE A 59 1.08 -21.51 3.16
CA ILE A 59 0.28 -20.34 3.53
C ILE A 59 -1.05 -20.84 4.11
N THR A 60 -1.41 -20.41 5.32
CA THR A 60 -2.77 -20.56 5.81
C THR A 60 -3.68 -19.53 5.13
N SER A 61 -4.89 -19.93 4.71
CA SER A 61 -5.84 -19.03 4.06
C SER A 61 -6.15 -17.79 4.90
N PHE A 62 -6.25 -17.93 6.21
CA PHE A 62 -6.48 -16.82 7.14
C PHE A 62 -5.28 -15.87 7.24
N GLY A 63 -4.05 -16.41 7.34
CA GLY A 63 -2.83 -15.58 7.40
C GLY A 63 -2.63 -14.75 6.13
N SER A 64 -2.83 -15.35 4.95
CA SER A 64 -2.75 -14.65 3.66
C SER A 64 -3.81 -13.56 3.51
N PHE A 65 -5.02 -13.77 4.05
CA PHE A 65 -6.08 -12.78 4.06
C PHE A 65 -5.73 -11.58 4.95
N MET A 66 -5.26 -11.83 6.18
CA MET A 66 -4.85 -10.80 7.13
C MET A 66 -3.68 -9.97 6.59
N ASP A 67 -2.66 -10.63 6.04
CA ASP A 67 -1.50 -9.99 5.43
C ASP A 67 -1.93 -9.03 4.29
N SER A 68 -2.80 -9.50 3.41
CA SER A 68 -3.34 -8.68 2.31
C SER A 68 -4.13 -7.45 2.77
N ILE A 69 -4.74 -7.47 3.96
CA ILE A 69 -5.45 -6.31 4.54
C ILE A 69 -4.44 -5.33 5.15
N VAL A 70 -3.50 -5.83 5.93
CA VAL A 70 -2.54 -5.00 6.67
C VAL A 70 -1.64 -4.21 5.71
N ASP A 71 -1.22 -4.82 4.60
CA ASP A 71 -0.47 -4.12 3.54
C ASP A 71 -1.23 -2.91 3.00
N LYS A 72 -2.53 -3.08 2.77
CA LYS A 72 -3.38 -2.00 2.27
C LYS A 72 -3.61 -0.89 3.30
N ILE A 73 -3.64 -1.26 4.58
CA ILE A 73 -3.77 -0.27 5.67
C ILE A 73 -2.52 0.61 5.72
N LEU A 74 -1.31 0.06 5.65
CA LEU A 74 -0.07 0.83 5.67
C LEU A 74 0.01 1.81 4.49
N VAL A 75 -0.18 1.30 3.28
CA VAL A 75 -0.13 2.10 2.05
C VAL A 75 -1.26 3.13 2.02
N GLY A 76 -2.48 2.73 2.39
CA GLY A 76 -3.63 3.63 2.48
C GLY A 76 -3.40 4.77 3.48
N THR A 77 -2.83 4.45 4.65
CA THR A 77 -2.48 5.46 5.66
C THR A 77 -1.42 6.43 5.12
N ALA A 78 -0.43 5.97 4.37
CA ALA A 78 0.57 6.84 3.76
C ALA A 78 -0.04 7.78 2.72
N LEU A 79 -0.92 7.28 1.85
CA LEU A 79 -1.62 8.11 0.86
C LEU A 79 -2.55 9.14 1.52
N ILE A 80 -3.29 8.73 2.55
CA ILE A 80 -4.13 9.63 3.34
C ILE A 80 -3.27 10.69 4.04
N SER A 81 -2.10 10.31 4.56
CA SER A 81 -1.16 11.24 5.19
C SER A 81 -0.66 12.29 4.20
N PHE A 82 -0.36 11.92 2.95
CA PHE A 82 0.02 12.88 1.91
C PHE A 82 -1.14 13.81 1.53
N TYR A 83 -2.36 13.32 1.47
CA TYR A 83 -3.53 14.15 1.27
C TYR A 83 -3.77 15.12 2.43
N LEU A 84 -3.60 14.66 3.68
CA LEU A 84 -3.79 15.47 4.88
C LEU A 84 -2.58 16.36 5.23
N PHE A 85 -1.53 16.34 4.41
CA PHE A 85 -0.33 17.14 4.67
C PHE A 85 -0.65 18.62 4.50
N GLN A 86 -0.41 19.39 5.56
CA GLN A 86 -0.63 20.84 5.60
C GLN A 86 0.70 21.58 5.71
N HIS A 87 0.90 22.53 4.82
CA HIS A 87 2.06 23.40 4.81
C HIS A 87 1.67 24.81 4.35
N GLU A 88 2.43 25.82 4.76
CA GLU A 88 2.17 27.25 4.44
C GLU A 88 2.15 27.51 2.92
N HIS A 89 2.90 26.73 2.15
CA HIS A 89 2.97 26.86 0.68
C HIS A 89 1.88 26.11 -0.08
N LEU A 90 0.96 25.46 0.64
CA LEU A 90 -0.17 24.78 0.02
C LEU A 90 -1.40 25.68 0.07
N ASP A 91 -1.73 26.30 -1.05
CA ASP A 91 -2.94 27.09 -1.21
C ASP A 91 -4.19 26.22 -1.00
N ASN A 92 -5.18 26.76 -0.29
CA ASN A 92 -6.48 26.16 -0.04
C ASN A 92 -6.52 24.85 0.77
N GLY A 93 -5.48 24.52 1.54
CA GLY A 93 -5.47 23.34 2.42
C GLY A 93 -5.48 21.99 1.71
N ILE A 94 -5.17 21.96 0.41
CA ILE A 94 -5.01 20.73 -0.36
C ILE A 94 -3.63 20.15 -0.07
N GLY A 95 -3.55 18.84 0.25
CA GLY A 95 -2.30 18.15 0.52
C GLY A 95 -1.39 17.99 -0.70
N LEU A 96 -0.32 17.22 -0.54
CA LEU A 96 0.65 16.92 -1.61
C LEU A 96 0.05 16.20 -2.80
N ILE A 97 -1.06 15.46 -2.57
CA ILE A 97 -1.82 14.75 -3.61
C ILE A 97 -3.33 15.00 -3.42
N PRO A 98 -4.10 15.09 -4.50
CA PRO A 98 -5.53 15.32 -4.40
C PRO A 98 -6.27 14.05 -3.96
N ILE A 99 -7.42 14.23 -3.29
CA ILE A 99 -8.25 13.14 -2.76
C ILE A 99 -8.67 12.12 -3.84
N TRP A 100 -8.92 12.56 -5.07
CA TRP A 100 -9.34 11.65 -6.12
C TRP A 100 -8.29 10.58 -6.45
N MET A 101 -6.97 10.92 -6.41
CA MET A 101 -5.89 9.92 -6.58
C MET A 101 -5.93 8.87 -5.46
N VAL A 102 -6.11 9.32 -4.22
CA VAL A 102 -6.22 8.44 -3.05
C VAL A 102 -7.41 7.49 -3.21
N LEU A 103 -8.58 8.03 -3.58
CA LEU A 103 -9.80 7.25 -3.78
C LEU A 103 -9.67 6.23 -4.91
N VAL A 104 -9.07 6.59 -6.04
CA VAL A 104 -8.85 5.66 -7.16
C VAL A 104 -7.92 4.53 -6.75
N ILE A 105 -6.80 4.84 -6.10
CA ILE A 105 -5.83 3.81 -5.70
C ILE A 105 -6.43 2.88 -4.64
N ILE A 106 -6.96 3.42 -3.55
CA ILE A 106 -7.51 2.61 -2.44
C ILE A 106 -8.79 1.89 -2.88
N GLY A 107 -9.68 2.59 -3.57
CA GLY A 107 -10.95 2.03 -4.04
C GLY A 107 -10.73 0.83 -4.96
N ARG A 108 -9.81 0.95 -5.92
CA ARG A 108 -9.45 -0.19 -6.79
C ARG A 108 -8.86 -1.35 -5.98
N GLU A 109 -8.03 -1.08 -4.99
CA GLU A 109 -7.45 -2.14 -4.16
C GLU A 109 -8.52 -2.92 -3.40
N ILE A 110 -9.49 -2.20 -2.82
CA ILE A 110 -10.62 -2.80 -2.11
C ILE A 110 -11.50 -3.60 -3.08
N ILE A 111 -11.88 -3.02 -4.22
CA ILE A 111 -12.76 -3.65 -5.20
C ILE A 111 -12.14 -4.96 -5.71
N VAL A 112 -10.88 -4.94 -6.16
CA VAL A 112 -10.24 -6.15 -6.69
C VAL A 112 -10.06 -7.21 -5.61
N THR A 113 -9.80 -6.82 -4.37
CA THR A 113 -9.70 -7.76 -3.25
C THR A 113 -11.05 -8.39 -2.93
N ALA A 114 -12.12 -7.59 -2.88
CA ALA A 114 -13.48 -8.07 -2.65
C ALA A 114 -13.92 -9.02 -3.76
N LEU A 115 -13.69 -8.67 -5.04
CA LEU A 115 -14.00 -9.53 -6.17
C LEU A 115 -13.25 -10.86 -6.11
N ARG A 116 -11.98 -10.85 -5.72
CA ARG A 116 -11.20 -12.08 -5.54
C ARG A 116 -11.80 -12.99 -4.47
N ILE A 117 -12.19 -12.41 -3.33
CA ILE A 117 -12.83 -13.16 -2.23
C ILE A 117 -14.16 -13.75 -2.69
N LEU A 118 -14.99 -12.98 -3.39
CA LEU A 118 -16.28 -13.44 -3.91
C LEU A 118 -16.12 -14.59 -4.91
N CYS A 119 -15.12 -14.51 -5.81
CA CYS A 119 -14.86 -15.60 -6.76
C CYS A 119 -14.41 -16.88 -6.05
N VAL A 120 -13.57 -16.78 -5.03
CA VAL A 120 -13.18 -17.96 -4.22
C VAL A 120 -14.37 -18.55 -3.50
N ALA A 121 -15.24 -17.72 -2.92
CA ALA A 121 -16.43 -18.17 -2.21
C ALA A 121 -17.45 -18.86 -3.13
N LYS A 122 -17.59 -18.39 -4.38
CA LYS A 122 -18.57 -18.91 -5.34
C LYS A 122 -18.07 -20.15 -6.09
N ASN A 123 -16.83 -20.14 -6.57
CA ASN A 123 -16.32 -21.14 -7.50
C ASN A 123 -15.30 -22.10 -6.86
N GLY A 124 -14.88 -21.87 -5.61
CA GLY A 124 -13.83 -22.65 -4.94
C GLY A 124 -12.43 -22.47 -5.55
N GLU A 125 -12.30 -21.73 -6.64
CA GLU A 125 -11.03 -21.51 -7.34
C GLU A 125 -10.33 -20.25 -6.86
N VAL A 126 -9.05 -20.40 -6.47
CA VAL A 126 -8.21 -19.27 -6.08
C VAL A 126 -7.72 -18.56 -7.35
N ILE A 127 -8.30 -17.40 -7.66
CA ILE A 127 -7.81 -16.57 -8.75
C ILE A 127 -6.42 -16.02 -8.36
N SER A 128 -5.39 -16.52 -9.04
CA SER A 128 -4.01 -16.10 -8.77
C SER A 128 -3.79 -14.61 -9.09
N ALA A 129 -2.95 -13.97 -8.27
CA ALA A 129 -2.53 -12.60 -8.56
C ALA A 129 -1.68 -12.60 -9.83
N ASN A 130 -2.08 -11.82 -10.83
CA ASN A 130 -1.29 -11.63 -12.04
C ASN A 130 0.03 -10.92 -11.72
N ARG A 131 1.05 -11.09 -12.58
CA ARG A 131 2.39 -10.47 -12.41
C ARG A 131 2.31 -8.95 -12.23
N TRP A 132 1.44 -8.28 -12.96
CA TRP A 132 1.20 -6.84 -12.85
C TRP A 132 0.73 -6.39 -11.46
N GLY A 133 -0.06 -7.21 -10.77
CA GLY A 133 -0.49 -6.92 -9.41
C GLY A 133 0.67 -6.88 -8.40
N LYS A 134 1.76 -7.63 -8.63
CA LYS A 134 2.97 -7.60 -7.79
C LYS A 134 3.83 -6.37 -8.08
N TYR A 135 4.05 -6.06 -9.37
CA TYR A 135 4.84 -4.89 -9.75
C TYR A 135 4.23 -3.59 -9.25
N LYS A 136 2.90 -3.43 -9.35
CA LYS A 136 2.25 -2.20 -8.89
C LYS A 136 2.49 -1.93 -7.40
N THR A 137 2.35 -2.95 -6.53
CA THR A 137 2.53 -2.78 -5.07
C THR A 137 3.97 -2.38 -4.75
N THR A 138 4.94 -3.04 -5.38
CA THR A 138 6.35 -2.69 -5.21
C THR A 138 6.64 -1.25 -5.66
N VAL A 139 6.15 -0.85 -6.83
CA VAL A 139 6.32 0.51 -7.34
C VAL A 139 5.65 1.53 -6.41
N GLN A 140 4.46 1.23 -5.92
CA GLN A 140 3.73 2.10 -5.00
C GLN A 140 4.48 2.33 -3.69
N VAL A 141 5.02 1.28 -3.07
CA VAL A 141 5.84 1.37 -1.86
C VAL A 141 7.11 2.19 -2.12
N ILE A 142 7.79 1.96 -3.25
CA ILE A 142 9.00 2.70 -3.63
C ILE A 142 8.67 4.19 -3.82
N VAL A 143 7.61 4.52 -4.54
CA VAL A 143 7.22 5.92 -4.77
C VAL A 143 6.85 6.62 -3.47
N ILE A 144 6.12 5.97 -2.57
CA ILE A 144 5.81 6.52 -1.25
C ILE A 144 7.10 6.77 -0.46
N PHE A 145 8.03 5.81 -0.45
CA PHE A 145 9.28 5.95 0.27
C PHE A 145 10.16 7.09 -0.29
N ILE A 146 10.28 7.19 -1.61
CA ILE A 146 11.01 8.30 -2.24
C ILE A 146 10.33 9.64 -1.92
N SER A 147 9.01 9.70 -1.91
CA SER A 147 8.27 10.92 -1.53
C SER A 147 8.55 11.32 -0.09
N LEU A 148 8.64 10.37 0.85
CA LEU A 148 9.05 10.64 2.23
C LEU A 148 10.49 11.16 2.31
N VAL A 149 11.41 10.59 1.53
CA VAL A 149 12.80 11.06 1.45
C VAL A 149 12.87 12.49 0.89
N LEU A 150 12.10 12.80 -0.14
CA LEU A 150 12.00 14.17 -0.68
C LEU A 150 11.50 15.15 0.40
N LEU A 151 10.52 14.76 1.21
CA LEU A 151 10.03 15.60 2.31
C LEU A 151 11.08 15.79 3.42
N ILE A 152 12.00 14.86 3.63
CA ILE A 152 13.08 15.02 4.60
C ILE A 152 14.06 16.12 4.16
N PHE A 153 14.50 16.06 2.90
CA PHE A 153 15.53 16.96 2.40
C PHE A 153 14.99 18.32 1.93
N PHE A 154 13.74 18.38 1.51
CA PHE A 154 13.13 19.55 0.86
C PHE A 154 11.83 19.99 1.52
N LYS A 155 11.69 19.78 2.84
CA LYS A 155 10.47 20.09 3.60
C LYS A 155 10.06 21.58 3.54
N ASP A 156 11.00 22.49 3.30
CA ASP A 156 10.77 23.93 3.23
C ASP A 156 10.83 24.46 1.77
N SER A 157 10.96 23.57 0.79
CA SER A 157 11.03 23.94 -0.61
C SER A 157 9.63 24.08 -1.23
N GLN A 158 9.29 25.29 -1.65
CA GLN A 158 8.04 25.57 -2.35
C GLN A 158 7.85 24.68 -3.60
N TYR A 159 8.93 24.33 -4.30
CA TYR A 159 8.87 23.47 -5.49
C TYR A 159 8.47 22.02 -5.20
N VAL A 160 8.78 21.51 -4.02
CA VAL A 160 8.45 20.11 -3.63
C VAL A 160 7.11 20.04 -2.93
N ILE A 161 6.78 21.07 -2.13
CA ILE A 161 5.58 21.16 -1.32
C ILE A 161 4.53 22.04 -2.03
N GLN A 162 4.22 21.74 -3.25
CA GLN A 162 3.12 22.40 -3.96
C GLN A 162 2.22 21.37 -4.59
N LEU A 163 0.95 21.71 -4.77
CA LEU A 163 0.06 20.95 -5.63
C LEU A 163 0.64 20.97 -7.05
N HIS A 164 0.79 19.83 -7.69
CA HIS A 164 1.54 19.63 -8.95
C HIS A 164 3.09 19.69 -8.80
N GLY A 165 3.61 19.49 -7.59
CA GLY A 165 5.04 19.30 -7.35
C GLY A 165 5.54 17.89 -7.77
N PRO A 166 6.83 17.60 -7.58
CA PRO A 166 7.42 16.31 -7.92
C PRO A 166 6.68 15.11 -7.31
N ILE A 167 6.21 15.22 -6.06
CA ILE A 167 5.48 14.15 -5.38
C ILE A 167 4.15 13.86 -6.09
N TYR A 168 3.44 14.90 -6.52
CA TYR A 168 2.21 14.76 -7.29
C TYR A 168 2.45 13.98 -8.60
N PHE A 169 3.45 14.37 -9.38
CA PHE A 169 3.77 13.69 -10.63
C PHE A 169 4.25 12.26 -10.42
N MET A 170 5.06 12.01 -9.41
CA MET A 170 5.50 10.65 -9.08
C MET A 170 4.34 9.73 -8.73
N MET A 171 3.25 10.24 -8.13
CA MET A 171 2.07 9.45 -7.80
C MET A 171 1.23 9.02 -9.01
N TYR A 172 1.43 9.61 -10.19
CA TYR A 172 0.82 9.10 -11.43
C TYR A 172 1.33 7.70 -11.78
N LEU A 173 2.57 7.38 -11.46
CA LEU A 173 3.13 6.07 -11.80
C LEU A 173 2.37 4.93 -11.08
N PRO A 174 2.22 4.88 -9.75
CA PRO A 174 1.41 3.86 -9.10
C PRO A 174 -0.07 3.98 -9.45
N LEU A 175 -0.60 5.17 -9.75
CA LEU A 175 -1.98 5.37 -10.18
C LEU A 175 -2.25 4.63 -11.50
N VAL A 176 -1.43 4.88 -12.53
CA VAL A 176 -1.58 4.25 -13.85
C VAL A 176 -1.44 2.74 -13.75
N LEU A 177 -0.41 2.25 -13.03
CA LEU A 177 -0.21 0.81 -12.80
C LEU A 177 -1.38 0.18 -12.05
N THR A 178 -1.96 0.90 -11.10
CA THR A 178 -3.12 0.44 -10.33
C THR A 178 -4.35 0.29 -11.24
N VAL A 179 -4.64 1.28 -12.08
CA VAL A 179 -5.76 1.23 -13.03
C VAL A 179 -5.53 0.14 -14.07
N ALA A 180 -4.36 0.10 -14.70
CA ALA A 180 -4.04 -0.89 -15.73
C ALA A 180 -4.16 -2.33 -15.20
N SER A 181 -3.61 -2.61 -14.01
CA SER A 181 -3.73 -3.94 -13.37
C SER A 181 -5.16 -4.26 -12.92
N GLY A 182 -6.00 -3.25 -12.66
CA GLY A 182 -7.43 -3.43 -12.38
C GLY A 182 -8.20 -3.87 -13.62
N ILE A 183 -7.99 -3.15 -14.73
CA ILE A 183 -8.60 -3.48 -16.02
C ILE A 183 -8.20 -4.89 -16.46
N GLU A 184 -6.91 -5.23 -16.40
CA GLU A 184 -6.42 -6.56 -16.73
C GLU A 184 -7.07 -7.65 -15.86
N PHE A 185 -7.22 -7.42 -14.56
CA PHE A 185 -7.89 -8.36 -13.66
C PHE A 185 -9.35 -8.60 -14.06
N LEU A 186 -10.09 -7.54 -14.38
CA LEU A 186 -11.49 -7.64 -14.80
C LEU A 186 -11.62 -8.38 -16.15
N TYR A 187 -10.80 -8.02 -17.13
CA TYR A 187 -10.81 -8.68 -18.44
C TYR A 187 -10.41 -10.16 -18.36
N GLY A 188 -9.35 -10.48 -17.61
CA GLY A 188 -8.85 -11.85 -17.46
C GLY A 188 -9.84 -12.78 -16.74
N ASN A 189 -10.69 -12.23 -15.88
CA ASN A 189 -11.64 -13.02 -15.07
C ASN A 189 -13.11 -12.79 -15.47
N ARG A 190 -13.38 -12.17 -16.62
CA ARG A 190 -14.75 -11.84 -17.07
C ARG A 190 -15.69 -13.06 -17.06
N LYS A 191 -15.19 -14.24 -17.42
CA LYS A 191 -15.98 -15.48 -17.41
C LYS A 191 -16.42 -15.93 -16.00
N ALA A 192 -15.65 -15.59 -14.96
CA ALA A 192 -16.01 -15.91 -13.58
C ALA A 192 -17.12 -14.99 -13.03
N PHE A 193 -17.40 -13.86 -13.71
CA PHE A 193 -18.44 -12.91 -13.32
C PHE A 193 -19.74 -13.07 -14.12
N THR A 194 -19.71 -13.79 -15.25
CA THR A 194 -20.85 -13.99 -16.17
C THR A 194 -21.56 -15.33 -15.94
N VAL A 195 -21.93 -15.64 -14.70
CA VAL A 195 -22.84 -16.77 -14.38
C VAL A 195 -24.00 -16.27 -13.57
#